data_0d9825140dfe953feb92bf160d3a9968
#
_entry.id   0d9825140dfe953feb92bf160d3a9968
#
_cell.length_a   1.000
_cell.length_b   1.000
_cell.length_c   1.000
_cell.angle_alpha   90.00
_cell.angle_beta   90.00
_cell.angle_gamma   90.00
#
_symmetry.space_group_name_H-M   'P 1'
#
loop_
_entity.id
_entity.type
_entity.pdbx_description
1 polymer ?
#
loop_
_entity_poly.entity_id
_entity_poly.type
_entity_poly.pdbx_seq_one_letter_code
_entity_poly.pdbx_strand_id
1 'polypeptide(L)' 'MLFRSHRLEREQQVLGALAAGARTTAELRERIYPELDPRLRGAAEIQITAHLAKLIEEGRVQWP' A
#
# COMPACT_ATOMS: atom_id res chain seq x y z
N MET A 1 1.23 5.50 -20.38
CA MET A 1 -0.16 5.36 -19.97
C MET A 1 -0.33 5.68 -18.50
N LEU A 2 -1.27 6.57 -18.21
CA LEU A 2 -1.47 7.08 -16.87
C LEU A 2 -1.81 6.01 -15.84
N PHE A 3 -2.63 5.04 -16.23
CA PHE A 3 -3.04 3.99 -15.30
C PHE A 3 -1.90 3.10 -14.83
N ARG A 4 -0.98 2.79 -15.72
CA ARG A 4 0.21 2.00 -15.34
C ARG A 4 1.08 2.76 -14.37
N SER A 5 1.28 4.05 -14.61
CA SER A 5 2.11 4.88 -13.73
C SER A 5 1.55 4.90 -12.31
N HIS A 6 0.23 5.10 -12.18
CA HIS A 6 -0.41 5.12 -10.86
C HIS A 6 -0.23 3.80 -10.12
N ARG A 7 -0.37 2.69 -10.83
CA ARG A 7 -0.22 1.38 -10.23
C ARG A 7 1.20 1.16 -9.71
N LEU A 8 2.19 1.47 -10.53
CA LEU A 8 3.59 1.31 -10.13
C LEU A 8 3.93 2.23 -8.97
N GLU A 9 3.43 3.44 -8.97
CA GLU A 9 3.63 4.36 -7.86
C GLU A 9 3.06 3.80 -6.56
N ARG A 10 1.88 3.21 -6.61
CA ARG A 10 1.28 2.60 -5.41
C ARG A 10 2.13 1.46 -4.89
N GLU A 11 2.60 0.59 -5.78
CA GLU A 11 3.46 -0.51 -5.36
C GLU A 11 4.73 0.00 -4.71
N GLN A 12 5.34 1.04 -5.27
CA GLN A 12 6.55 1.64 -4.70
C GLN A 12 6.27 2.29 -3.35
N GLN A 13 5.11 2.93 -3.20
CA GLN A 13 4.72 3.51 -1.93
C GLN A 13 4.56 2.45 -0.84
N VAL A 14 3.95 1.32 -1.19
CA VAL A 14 3.82 0.20 -0.25
C VAL A 14 5.19 -0.33 0.15
N LEU A 15 6.06 -0.56 -0.83
CA LEU A 15 7.42 -1.04 -0.56
C LEU A 15 8.19 -0.06 0.31
N GLY A 16 8.09 1.23 0.02
CA GLY A 16 8.76 2.26 0.81
C GLY A 16 8.26 2.33 2.24
N ALA A 17 6.94 2.20 2.43
CA ALA A 17 6.35 2.21 3.76
C ALA A 17 6.79 1.00 4.58
N LEU A 18 6.87 -0.18 3.94
CA LEU A 18 7.37 -1.38 4.59
C LEU A 18 8.83 -1.23 4.99
N ALA A 19 9.64 -0.66 4.11
CA ALA A 19 11.05 -0.39 4.39
C ALA A 19 11.21 0.59 5.55
N ALA A 20 10.26 1.51 5.70
CA ALA A 20 10.25 2.48 6.79
C ALA A 20 9.75 1.89 8.12
N GLY A 21 9.29 0.63 8.12
CA GLY A 21 8.90 -0.06 9.33
C GLY A 21 7.43 -0.30 9.55
N ALA A 22 6.58 0.02 8.58
CA ALA A 22 5.15 -0.26 8.70
C ALA A 22 4.90 -1.76 8.81
N ARG A 23 4.03 -2.15 9.73
CA ARG A 23 3.75 -3.56 10.02
C ARG A 23 2.28 -3.92 9.88
N THR A 24 1.40 -2.95 9.76
CA THR A 24 -0.04 -3.18 9.63
C THR A 24 -0.58 -2.41 8.45
N THR A 25 -1.76 -2.81 7.96
CA THR A 25 -2.42 -2.08 6.88
C THR A 25 -2.76 -0.67 7.29
N ALA A 26 -3.09 -0.46 8.57
CA ALA A 26 -3.36 0.88 9.10
C ALA A 26 -2.10 1.75 9.02
N GLU A 27 -0.95 1.21 9.39
CA GLU A 27 0.31 1.94 9.30
C GLU A 27 0.67 2.26 7.84
N LEU A 28 0.46 1.29 6.94
CA LEU A 28 0.66 1.52 5.51
C LEU A 28 -0.23 2.64 5.01
N ARG A 29 -1.52 2.60 5.39
CA ARG A 29 -2.47 3.64 4.99
C ARG A 29 -2.02 5.02 5.47
N GLU A 30 -1.60 5.12 6.72
CA GLU A 30 -1.17 6.40 7.28
C GLU A 30 0.04 6.98 6.56
N ARG A 31 0.95 6.13 6.12
CA ARG A 31 2.14 6.58 5.40
C ARG A 31 1.85 6.95 3.95
N ILE A 32 0.97 6.19 3.30
CA ILE A 32 0.65 6.40 1.89
C ILE A 32 -0.37 7.51 1.71
N TYR A 33 -1.34 7.60 2.63
CA TYR A 33 -2.43 8.58 2.57
C TYR A 33 -2.53 9.34 3.90
N PRO A 34 -1.57 10.20 4.23
CA PRO A 34 -1.52 10.86 5.55
C PRO A 34 -2.71 11.76 5.84
N GLU A 35 -3.38 12.28 4.81
CA GLU A 35 -4.51 13.20 4.98
C GLU A 35 -5.80 12.64 4.44
N LEU A 36 -5.96 11.34 4.50
CA LEU A 36 -7.13 10.67 3.95
C LEU A 36 -8.39 10.96 4.78
N ASP A 37 -9.48 11.26 4.09
CA ASP A 37 -10.79 11.40 4.71
C ASP A 37 -11.15 10.07 5.41
N PRO A 38 -11.59 10.14 6.69
CA PRO A 38 -11.94 8.92 7.43
C PRO A 38 -12.93 8.01 6.72
N ARG A 39 -13.83 8.59 5.91
CA ARG A 39 -14.82 7.81 5.16
C ARG A 39 -14.18 6.93 4.08
N LEU A 40 -12.97 7.24 3.68
CA LEU A 40 -12.26 6.50 2.63
C LEU A 40 -11.25 5.49 3.19
N ARG A 41 -11.13 5.40 4.51
CA ARG A 41 -10.13 4.51 5.13
C ARG A 41 -10.34 3.05 4.75
N GLY A 42 -11.59 2.57 4.76
CA GLY A 42 -11.87 1.19 4.40
C GLY A 42 -11.49 0.87 2.96
N ALA A 43 -11.85 1.76 2.03
CA ALA A 43 -11.51 1.58 0.62
C ALA A 43 -10.00 1.60 0.41
N ALA A 44 -9.29 2.51 1.10
CA ALA A 44 -7.84 2.61 0.99
C ALA A 44 -7.17 1.33 1.49
N GLU A 45 -7.63 0.79 2.62
CA GLU A 45 -7.06 -0.44 3.17
C GLU A 45 -7.29 -1.64 2.27
N ILE A 46 -8.45 -1.70 1.62
CA ILE A 46 -8.73 -2.75 0.65
C ILE A 46 -7.74 -2.69 -0.51
N GLN A 47 -7.49 -1.50 -1.04
CA GLN A 47 -6.54 -1.34 -2.13
C GLN A 47 -5.11 -1.68 -1.69
N ILE A 48 -4.71 -1.22 -0.52
CA ILE A 48 -3.38 -1.53 0.02
C ILE A 48 -3.22 -3.03 0.19
N THR A 49 -4.23 -3.70 0.73
CA THR A 49 -4.22 -5.15 0.91
C THR A 49 -4.08 -5.86 -0.43
N ALA A 50 -4.77 -5.41 -1.46
CA ALA A 50 -4.67 -6.00 -2.80
C ALA A 50 -3.26 -5.86 -3.37
N HIS A 51 -2.65 -4.68 -3.25
CA HIS A 51 -1.28 -4.46 -3.71
C HIS A 51 -0.30 -5.32 -2.92
N LEU A 52 -0.49 -5.39 -1.61
CA LEU A 52 0.37 -6.18 -0.73
C LEU A 52 0.30 -7.66 -1.08
N ALA A 53 -0.91 -8.19 -1.27
CA ALA A 53 -1.09 -9.59 -1.64
C ALA A 53 -0.36 -9.93 -2.94
N LYS A 54 -0.43 -9.03 -3.91
CA LYS A 54 0.26 -9.22 -5.17
C LYS A 54 1.79 -9.23 -5.00
N LEU A 55 2.30 -8.30 -4.19
CA LEU A 55 3.74 -8.23 -3.94
C LEU A 55 4.24 -9.47 -3.19
N ILE A 56 3.44 -10.00 -2.28
CA ILE A 56 3.76 -11.23 -1.57
C ILE A 56 3.79 -12.40 -2.55
N GLU A 57 2.79 -12.49 -3.42
CA GLU A 57 2.68 -13.54 -4.42
C GLU A 57 3.88 -13.51 -5.38
N GLU A 58 4.36 -12.32 -5.70
CA GLU A 58 5.53 -12.15 -6.57
C GLU A 58 6.85 -12.38 -5.84
N GLY A 59 6.82 -12.63 -4.56
CA GLY A 59 8.01 -12.86 -3.76
C GLY A 59 8.82 -11.60 -3.46
N ARG A 60 8.23 -10.43 -3.64
CA ARG A 60 8.91 -9.15 -3.43
C ARG A 60 8.84 -8.65 -2.00
N VAL A 61 7.92 -9.18 -1.21
CA VAL A 61 7.65 -8.74 0.15
C VAL A 61 7.37 -9.94 1.04
N GLN A 62 7.86 -9.89 2.27
CA GLN A 62 7.48 -10.84 3.32
C GLN A 62 6.55 -10.11 4.28
N TRP A 63 5.39 -10.69 4.54
CA TRP A 63 4.37 -10.13 5.39
C TRP A 63 3.85 -11.17 6.38
N PRO A 64 3.59 -10.85 7.60
CA PRO A 64 3.61 -9.56 8.26
C PRO A 64 5.00 -9.01 8.48
#